data_562b4d64f8f065e9a8ded7917b45a834
#
_entry.id   562b4d64f8f065e9a8ded7917b45a834
#
_cell.length_a   1.000
_cell.length_b   1.000
_cell.length_c   1.000
_cell.angle_alpha   90.00
_cell.angle_beta   90.00
_cell.angle_gamma   90.00
#
_symmetry.space_group_name_H-M   'P 1'
#
loop_
_entity.id
_entity.type
_entity.pdbx_description
1 polymer ?
#
loop_
_entity_poly.entity_id
_entity_poly.type
_entity_poly.pdbx_seq_one_letter_code
_entity_poly.pdbx_strand_id
1 'polypeptide(L)'
;MTPQQALSYFAKAGHAVAEGAGVGWYDVGSRFFMAVPFDQPVDVRLVQHGSFLPRSALGARFVCLADQGSSAWAIRCAGPDYDIERLDSNVRSKVRRGLARFVCAPIPAGRLKGEGERLNKETLERQGRFYSSAAKASWERMCNALDEAADADIWGAETKGELAACLVALRIGNVSHLLILRSGPAHLKDYVNNALLFSYLRNTLAIDKLDYVSFGLEPLGRDLPELVHFKESMGFERVSLRQAVVLTPGLDRL
;
A
#
# COMPACT_ATOMS: atom_id res chain seq x y z
N MET A 1 8.81 -3.49 11.42
CA MET A 1 10.03 -4.04 10.79
C MET A 1 11.05 -2.97 10.49
N THR A 2 12.31 -3.34 10.37
CA THR A 2 13.36 -2.47 9.83
C THR A 2 13.23 -2.35 8.29
N PRO A 3 13.84 -1.33 7.65
CA PRO A 3 13.90 -1.24 6.19
C PRO A 3 14.47 -2.50 5.52
N GLN A 4 15.47 -3.12 6.16
CA GLN A 4 16.10 -4.35 5.68
C GLN A 4 15.13 -5.55 5.69
N GLN A 5 14.34 -5.68 6.74
CA GLN A 5 13.30 -6.72 6.82
C GLN A 5 12.21 -6.50 5.78
N ALA A 6 11.83 -5.24 5.51
CA ALA A 6 10.89 -4.92 4.45
C ALA A 6 11.45 -5.27 3.06
N LEU A 7 12.74 -5.02 2.81
CA LEU A 7 13.40 -5.40 1.57
C LEU A 7 13.44 -6.93 1.41
N SER A 8 13.75 -7.66 2.50
CA SER A 8 13.69 -9.13 2.53
C SER A 8 12.29 -9.66 2.21
N TYR A 9 11.24 -9.02 2.75
CA TYR A 9 9.85 -9.37 2.40
C TYR A 9 9.59 -9.21 0.90
N PHE A 10 9.99 -8.08 0.28
CA PHE A 10 9.80 -7.88 -1.16
C PHE A 10 10.56 -8.91 -2.00
N ALA A 11 11.80 -9.26 -1.61
CA ALA A 11 12.55 -10.32 -2.27
C ALA A 11 11.81 -11.67 -2.22
N LYS A 12 11.30 -12.06 -1.05
CA LYS A 12 10.53 -13.31 -0.86
C LYS A 12 9.19 -13.26 -1.62
N ALA A 13 8.57 -12.10 -1.73
CA ALA A 13 7.36 -11.91 -2.54
C ALA A 13 7.64 -11.94 -4.05
N GLY A 14 8.90 -12.12 -4.46
CA GLY A 14 9.30 -12.30 -5.85
C GLY A 14 9.62 -11.02 -6.61
N HIS A 15 9.83 -9.91 -5.90
CA HIS A 15 10.33 -8.68 -6.48
C HIS A 15 11.85 -8.70 -6.61
N ALA A 16 12.39 -8.13 -7.67
CA ALA A 16 13.81 -7.83 -7.71
C ALA A 16 14.11 -6.73 -6.69
N VAL A 17 15.21 -6.87 -5.95
CA VAL A 17 15.62 -5.93 -4.93
C VAL A 17 17.06 -5.49 -5.14
N ALA A 18 17.41 -4.31 -4.63
CA ALA A 18 18.77 -3.76 -4.66
C ALA A 18 18.99 -2.89 -3.41
N GLU A 19 20.24 -2.57 -3.11
CA GLU A 19 20.63 -1.62 -2.06
C GLU A 19 21.57 -0.56 -2.63
N GLY A 20 21.36 0.68 -2.27
CA GLY A 20 22.19 1.79 -2.69
C GLY A 20 21.58 3.14 -2.34
N ALA A 21 22.39 4.20 -2.40
CA ALA A 21 21.99 5.55 -2.02
C ALA A 21 21.40 5.66 -0.59
N GLY A 22 21.82 4.77 0.32
CA GLY A 22 21.38 4.75 1.73
C GLY A 22 20.00 4.14 2.00
N VAL A 23 19.37 3.52 0.99
CA VAL A 23 18.04 2.89 1.10
C VAL A 23 18.01 1.55 0.37
N GLY A 24 16.97 0.76 0.66
CA GLY A 24 16.61 -0.40 -0.17
C GLY A 24 15.78 0.02 -1.39
N TRP A 25 15.75 -0.84 -2.40
CA TRP A 25 14.98 -0.66 -3.64
C TRP A 25 14.29 -1.95 -4.01
N TYR A 26 13.04 -1.88 -4.48
CA TYR A 26 12.31 -3.04 -4.98
C TYR A 26 11.57 -2.71 -6.28
N ASP A 27 11.46 -3.69 -7.16
CA ASP A 27 10.73 -3.57 -8.43
C ASP A 27 9.20 -3.55 -8.16
N VAL A 28 8.55 -2.47 -8.55
CA VAL A 28 7.09 -2.33 -8.45
C VAL A 28 6.35 -2.83 -9.69
N GLY A 29 7.05 -3.49 -10.59
CA GLY A 29 6.58 -3.95 -11.89
C GLY A 29 7.15 -3.11 -13.04
N SER A 30 7.14 -3.70 -14.25
CA SER A 30 7.70 -3.09 -15.44
C SER A 30 9.16 -2.63 -15.29
N ARG A 31 9.93 -3.25 -14.42
CA ARG A 31 11.34 -2.94 -14.15
C ARG A 31 11.59 -1.53 -13.61
N PHE A 32 10.57 -0.91 -13.01
CA PHE A 32 10.71 0.33 -12.23
C PHE A 32 10.88 0.03 -10.76
N PHE A 33 11.79 0.75 -10.11
CA PHE A 33 12.12 0.55 -8.71
C PHE A 33 11.58 1.68 -7.83
N MET A 34 11.18 1.34 -6.61
CA MET A 34 10.84 2.31 -5.56
C MET A 34 11.71 2.10 -4.33
N ALA A 35 11.99 3.19 -3.62
CA ALA A 35 12.78 3.17 -2.39
C ALA A 35 12.00 2.55 -1.22
N VAL A 36 12.73 1.93 -0.30
CA VAL A 36 12.24 1.43 1.00
C VAL A 36 13.16 1.97 2.10
N PRO A 37 12.64 2.73 3.07
CA PRO A 37 11.24 3.17 3.26
C PRO A 37 10.71 4.05 2.13
N PHE A 38 9.40 3.97 1.87
CA PHE A 38 8.78 4.59 0.69
C PHE A 38 8.80 6.12 0.69
N ASP A 39 8.97 6.74 1.84
CA ASP A 39 8.88 8.19 2.07
C ASP A 39 10.16 8.79 2.65
N GLN A 40 11.23 7.99 2.72
CA GLN A 40 12.56 8.50 3.06
C GLN A 40 13.12 9.31 1.90
N PRO A 41 13.51 10.59 2.12
CA PRO A 41 14.13 11.39 1.07
C PRO A 41 15.51 10.85 0.67
N VAL A 42 15.74 10.72 -0.63
CA VAL A 42 17.00 10.25 -1.22
C VAL A 42 17.58 11.37 -2.11
N ASP A 43 18.89 11.58 -2.06
CA ASP A 43 19.57 12.52 -2.96
C ASP A 43 19.55 11.98 -4.40
N VAL A 44 18.96 12.74 -5.32
CA VAL A 44 18.84 12.39 -6.74
C VAL A 44 20.21 12.08 -7.38
N ARG A 45 21.25 12.82 -6.98
CA ARG A 45 22.61 12.65 -7.51
C ARG A 45 23.17 11.27 -7.20
N LEU A 46 22.90 10.72 -6.01
CA LEU A 46 23.33 9.37 -5.63
C LEU A 46 22.65 8.30 -6.48
N VAL A 47 21.42 8.54 -6.91
CA VAL A 47 20.67 7.61 -7.77
C VAL A 47 21.12 7.71 -9.22
N GLN A 48 21.33 8.93 -9.75
CA GLN A 48 21.77 9.15 -11.13
C GLN A 48 23.17 8.59 -11.41
N HIS A 49 24.07 8.69 -10.45
CA HIS A 49 25.46 8.23 -10.59
C HIS A 49 25.69 6.82 -10.01
N GLY A 50 24.70 6.26 -9.33
CA GLY A 50 24.77 4.92 -8.72
C GLY A 50 24.55 3.81 -9.75
N SER A 51 25.37 2.76 -9.69
CA SER A 51 25.22 1.55 -10.50
C SER A 51 24.59 0.38 -9.73
N PHE A 52 23.82 0.69 -8.67
CA PHE A 52 23.27 -0.33 -7.77
C PHE A 52 21.98 -0.96 -8.29
N LEU A 53 21.22 -0.30 -9.15
CA LEU A 53 20.05 -0.91 -9.77
C LEU A 53 20.46 -1.99 -10.78
N PRO A 54 19.68 -3.07 -10.91
CA PRO A 54 19.93 -4.10 -11.92
C PRO A 54 20.02 -3.49 -13.34
N ARG A 55 20.88 -4.04 -14.19
CA ARG A 55 21.04 -3.57 -15.60
C ARG A 55 19.72 -3.62 -16.39
N SER A 56 18.79 -4.47 -16.00
CA SER A 56 17.46 -4.57 -16.60
C SER A 56 16.49 -3.49 -16.12
N ALA A 57 16.83 -2.70 -15.09
CA ALA A 57 15.97 -1.62 -14.61
C ALA A 57 15.76 -0.55 -15.69
N LEU A 58 14.53 -0.07 -15.81
CA LEU A 58 14.19 1.07 -16.66
C LEU A 58 14.37 2.40 -15.92
N GLY A 59 14.25 2.38 -14.60
CA GLY A 59 14.42 3.57 -13.77
C GLY A 59 13.95 3.35 -12.35
N ALA A 60 13.94 4.45 -11.60
CA ALA A 60 13.47 4.48 -10.23
C ALA A 60 12.59 5.72 -9.99
N ARG A 61 11.57 5.57 -9.10
CA ARG A 61 10.74 6.64 -8.59
C ARG A 61 10.85 6.67 -7.06
N PHE A 62 11.14 7.83 -6.50
CA PHE A 62 11.37 7.95 -5.05
C PHE A 62 11.09 9.37 -4.55
N VAL A 63 10.92 9.51 -3.25
CA VAL A 63 10.91 10.80 -2.56
C VAL A 63 12.34 11.33 -2.54
N CYS A 64 12.53 12.61 -2.89
CA CYS A 64 13.85 13.23 -2.93
C CYS A 64 13.95 14.41 -1.96
N LEU A 65 15.16 14.97 -1.84
CA LEU A 65 15.41 16.14 -0.99
C LEU A 65 14.58 17.34 -1.44
N ALA A 66 14.31 18.26 -0.51
CA ALA A 66 13.35 19.36 -0.69
C ALA A 66 13.72 20.33 -1.85
N ASP A 67 15.01 20.43 -2.20
CA ASP A 67 15.55 21.26 -3.26
C ASP A 67 15.66 20.55 -4.61
N GLN A 68 15.22 19.29 -4.70
CA GLN A 68 15.40 18.42 -5.87
C GLN A 68 14.05 17.95 -6.46
N GLY A 69 14.10 17.39 -7.67
CA GLY A 69 12.97 16.75 -8.34
C GLY A 69 11.77 17.67 -8.60
N SER A 70 10.58 17.11 -8.65
CA SER A 70 9.31 17.80 -8.89
C SER A 70 8.38 17.71 -7.68
N SER A 71 7.39 18.63 -7.61
CA SER A 71 6.36 18.58 -6.57
C SER A 71 5.52 17.32 -6.72
N ALA A 72 5.19 16.71 -5.60
CA ALA A 72 4.36 15.51 -5.52
C ALA A 72 3.58 15.48 -4.20
N TRP A 73 2.71 14.50 -4.08
CA TRP A 73 1.89 14.30 -2.90
C TRP A 73 2.01 12.87 -2.39
N ALA A 74 2.17 12.72 -1.09
CA ALA A 74 1.92 11.46 -0.40
C ALA A 74 0.52 11.51 0.23
N ILE A 75 -0.15 10.38 0.24
CA ILE A 75 -1.49 10.24 0.82
C ILE A 75 -1.35 9.60 2.20
N ARG A 76 -1.57 10.37 3.26
CA ARG A 76 -1.33 9.96 4.65
C ARG A 76 -2.54 10.23 5.52
N CYS A 77 -2.79 9.34 6.48
CA CYS A 77 -3.73 9.56 7.59
C CYS A 77 -2.93 9.51 8.89
N ALA A 78 -3.02 10.55 9.70
CA ALA A 78 -2.29 10.69 10.95
C ALA A 78 -3.21 11.18 12.09
N GLY A 79 -2.72 11.07 13.32
CA GLY A 79 -3.35 11.58 14.52
C GLY A 79 -3.79 10.47 15.48
N PRO A 80 -3.29 10.52 16.74
CA PRO A 80 -3.58 9.51 17.75
C PRO A 80 -5.02 9.57 18.27
N ASP A 81 -5.77 10.58 17.88
CA ASP A 81 -7.19 10.81 18.17
C ASP A 81 -8.11 10.31 17.06
N TYR A 82 -7.60 9.51 16.10
CA TYR A 82 -8.41 9.01 14.99
C TYR A 82 -9.58 8.15 15.51
N ASP A 83 -10.78 8.69 15.35
CA ASP A 83 -12.02 7.99 15.68
C ASP A 83 -13.13 8.42 14.70
N ILE A 84 -14.30 7.80 14.84
CA ILE A 84 -15.45 8.02 13.96
C ILE A 84 -15.91 9.48 13.92
N GLU A 85 -15.68 10.22 15.00
CA GLU A 85 -16.08 11.63 15.12
C GLU A 85 -15.25 12.56 14.20
N ARG A 86 -14.07 12.15 13.75
CA ARG A 86 -13.27 12.89 12.72
C ARG A 86 -13.88 12.84 11.34
N LEU A 87 -14.74 11.85 11.09
CA LEU A 87 -15.31 11.64 9.76
C LEU A 87 -16.55 12.49 9.56
N ASP A 88 -16.83 12.90 8.34
CA ASP A 88 -18.06 13.58 7.96
C ASP A 88 -19.30 12.72 8.27
N SER A 89 -20.43 13.35 8.54
CA SER A 89 -21.68 12.68 8.95
C SER A 89 -22.12 11.56 8.00
N ASN A 90 -21.99 11.80 6.69
CA ASN A 90 -22.30 10.78 5.67
C ASN A 90 -21.35 9.57 5.74
N VAL A 91 -20.05 9.82 5.95
CA VAL A 91 -19.04 8.76 6.06
C VAL A 91 -19.20 8.00 7.37
N ARG A 92 -19.48 8.71 8.48
CA ARG A 92 -19.84 8.06 9.77
C ARG A 92 -21.00 7.07 9.62
N SER A 93 -22.05 7.49 8.90
CA SER A 93 -23.19 6.61 8.62
C SER A 93 -22.77 5.35 7.85
N LYS A 94 -21.92 5.50 6.82
CA LYS A 94 -21.39 4.37 6.05
C LYS A 94 -20.55 3.43 6.92
N VAL A 95 -19.64 3.97 7.73
CA VAL A 95 -18.82 3.19 8.67
C VAL A 95 -19.70 2.43 9.66
N ARG A 96 -20.66 3.09 10.32
CA ARG A 96 -21.58 2.43 11.29
C ARG A 96 -22.38 1.32 10.64
N ARG A 97 -22.88 1.54 9.42
CA ARG A 97 -23.62 0.49 8.68
C ARG A 97 -22.74 -0.68 8.29
N GLY A 98 -21.49 -0.41 7.89
CA GLY A 98 -20.52 -1.47 7.62
C GLY A 98 -20.16 -2.25 8.88
N LEU A 99 -19.86 -1.59 10.00
CA LEU A 99 -19.53 -2.23 11.27
C LEU A 99 -20.71 -3.03 11.86
N ALA A 100 -21.95 -2.68 11.53
CA ALA A 100 -23.13 -3.48 11.93
C ALA A 100 -23.25 -4.81 11.15
N ARG A 101 -22.54 -4.95 10.00
CA ARG A 101 -22.60 -6.14 9.12
C ARG A 101 -21.34 -6.98 9.13
N PHE A 102 -20.19 -6.33 9.37
CA PHE A 102 -18.89 -6.96 9.26
C PHE A 102 -18.13 -6.88 10.58
N VAL A 103 -17.52 -8.00 10.94
CA VAL A 103 -16.51 -8.04 12.01
C VAL A 103 -15.17 -7.76 11.36
N CYS A 104 -14.52 -6.66 11.76
CA CYS A 104 -13.22 -6.23 11.22
C CYS A 104 -12.13 -6.49 12.27
N ALA A 105 -11.18 -7.38 11.95
CA ALA A 105 -10.14 -7.79 12.88
C ALA A 105 -8.87 -8.27 12.14
N PRO A 106 -7.72 -8.40 12.83
CA PRO A 106 -6.57 -9.13 12.31
C PRO A 106 -6.95 -10.57 11.95
N ILE A 107 -6.44 -11.06 10.82
CA ILE A 107 -6.65 -12.42 10.37
C ILE A 107 -5.30 -13.11 10.07
N PRO A 108 -5.22 -14.45 10.19
CA PRO A 108 -3.99 -15.15 9.84
C PRO A 108 -3.71 -15.10 8.33
N ALA A 109 -2.44 -15.03 7.95
CA ALA A 109 -1.99 -14.97 6.55
C ALA A 109 -2.52 -16.14 5.70
N GLY A 110 -2.69 -17.31 6.29
CA GLY A 110 -3.26 -18.48 5.62
C GLY A 110 -4.62 -18.26 4.98
N ARG A 111 -5.44 -17.35 5.54
CA ARG A 111 -6.76 -17.01 4.94
C ARG A 111 -6.64 -16.22 3.63
N LEU A 112 -5.52 -15.51 3.42
CA LEU A 112 -5.29 -14.81 2.16
C LEU A 112 -5.04 -15.77 0.99
N LYS A 113 -4.49 -16.97 1.25
CA LYS A 113 -4.18 -17.96 0.20
C LYS A 113 -5.43 -18.47 -0.51
N GLY A 114 -6.51 -18.64 0.21
CA GLY A 114 -7.80 -19.10 -0.34
C GLY A 114 -8.80 -17.99 -0.56
N GLU A 115 -9.41 -17.52 0.51
CA GLU A 115 -10.46 -16.48 0.45
C GLU A 115 -9.94 -15.15 -0.09
N GLY A 116 -8.71 -14.75 0.30
CA GLY A 116 -8.07 -13.53 -0.19
C GLY A 116 -7.75 -13.60 -1.69
N GLU A 117 -7.36 -14.78 -2.22
CA GLU A 117 -7.15 -14.97 -3.66
C GLU A 117 -8.45 -14.69 -4.43
N ARG A 118 -9.58 -15.23 -3.96
CA ARG A 118 -10.90 -14.95 -4.54
C ARG A 118 -11.19 -13.45 -4.59
N LEU A 119 -11.00 -12.74 -3.47
CA LEU A 119 -11.19 -11.29 -3.39
C LEU A 119 -10.26 -10.51 -4.32
N ASN A 120 -9.00 -10.97 -4.45
CA ASN A 120 -8.05 -10.36 -5.37
C ASN A 120 -8.49 -10.53 -6.83
N LYS A 121 -8.90 -11.73 -7.22
CA LYS A 121 -9.44 -12.02 -8.55
C LYS A 121 -10.65 -11.14 -8.85
N GLU A 122 -11.68 -11.16 -8.00
CA GLU A 122 -12.90 -10.37 -8.16
C GLU A 122 -12.61 -8.86 -8.25
N THR A 123 -11.63 -8.37 -7.47
CA THR A 123 -11.22 -6.96 -7.53
C THR A 123 -10.55 -6.61 -8.84
N LEU A 124 -9.65 -7.45 -9.36
CA LEU A 124 -8.96 -7.22 -10.63
C LEU A 124 -9.96 -7.26 -11.80
N GLU A 125 -10.85 -8.23 -11.85
CA GLU A 125 -11.89 -8.37 -12.88
C GLU A 125 -12.81 -7.14 -12.89
N ARG A 126 -13.25 -6.65 -11.72
CA ARG A 126 -14.03 -5.42 -11.60
C ARG A 126 -13.29 -4.19 -12.13
N GLN A 127 -11.96 -4.17 -12.04
CA GLN A 127 -11.11 -3.11 -12.56
C GLN A 127 -10.80 -3.27 -14.06
N GLY A 128 -11.40 -4.24 -14.75
CA GLY A 128 -11.12 -4.55 -16.14
C GLY A 128 -9.75 -5.19 -16.37
N ARG A 129 -9.14 -5.78 -15.33
CA ARG A 129 -7.83 -6.43 -15.38
C ARG A 129 -8.00 -7.95 -15.41
N PHE A 130 -7.26 -8.59 -16.31
CA PHE A 130 -7.29 -10.05 -16.41
C PHE A 130 -6.52 -10.70 -15.25
N TYR A 131 -7.16 -11.68 -14.59
CA TYR A 131 -6.51 -12.50 -13.56
C TYR A 131 -5.79 -13.68 -14.21
N SER A 132 -4.52 -13.47 -14.52
CA SER A 132 -3.66 -14.47 -15.17
C SER A 132 -3.04 -15.46 -14.19
N SER A 133 -2.47 -16.55 -14.70
CA SER A 133 -1.65 -17.48 -13.89
C SER A 133 -0.45 -16.77 -13.24
N ALA A 134 0.14 -15.76 -13.89
CA ALA A 134 1.20 -14.96 -13.33
C ALA A 134 0.70 -14.09 -12.15
N ALA A 135 -0.51 -13.53 -12.24
CA ALA A 135 -1.13 -12.78 -11.14
C ALA A 135 -1.42 -13.71 -9.95
N LYS A 136 -1.90 -14.94 -10.20
CA LYS A 136 -2.08 -15.97 -9.18
C LYS A 136 -0.76 -16.31 -8.49
N ALA A 137 0.27 -16.65 -9.24
CA ALA A 137 1.58 -16.99 -8.70
C ALA A 137 2.21 -15.82 -7.91
N SER A 138 1.99 -14.57 -8.34
CA SER A 138 2.41 -13.38 -7.58
C SER A 138 1.67 -13.26 -6.25
N TRP A 139 0.37 -13.52 -6.24
CA TRP A 139 -0.43 -13.54 -5.01
C TRP A 139 0.05 -14.61 -4.03
N GLU A 140 0.30 -15.83 -4.52
CA GLU A 140 0.80 -16.93 -3.70
C GLU A 140 2.17 -16.61 -3.08
N ARG A 141 3.12 -16.07 -3.87
CA ARG A 141 4.43 -15.65 -3.34
C ARG A 141 4.29 -14.56 -2.25
N MET A 142 3.44 -13.57 -2.49
CA MET A 142 3.18 -12.54 -1.49
C MET A 142 2.61 -13.13 -0.20
N CYS A 143 1.63 -14.03 -0.28
CA CYS A 143 1.07 -14.71 0.90
C CYS A 143 2.12 -15.53 1.66
N ASN A 144 3.01 -16.23 0.94
CA ASN A 144 4.11 -16.98 1.57
C ASN A 144 5.10 -16.05 2.28
N ALA A 145 5.43 -14.90 1.67
CA ALA A 145 6.29 -13.91 2.29
C ALA A 145 5.67 -13.29 3.55
N LEU A 146 4.33 -13.14 3.60
CA LEU A 146 3.61 -12.63 4.77
C LEU A 146 3.62 -13.60 5.95
N ASP A 147 3.65 -14.91 5.72
CA ASP A 147 3.76 -15.91 6.80
C ASP A 147 5.03 -15.71 7.65
N GLU A 148 6.09 -15.13 7.07
CA GLU A 148 7.37 -14.88 7.73
C GLU A 148 7.58 -13.42 8.16
N ALA A 149 6.63 -12.53 7.85
CA ALA A 149 6.73 -11.10 8.11
C ALA A 149 5.97 -10.72 9.39
N ALA A 150 6.64 -10.80 10.55
CA ALA A 150 6.03 -10.55 11.87
C ALA A 150 5.39 -9.16 12.02
N ASP A 151 5.87 -8.15 11.29
CA ASP A 151 5.37 -6.77 11.33
C ASP A 151 4.47 -6.45 10.12
N ALA A 152 3.90 -7.46 9.47
CA ALA A 152 2.85 -7.28 8.49
C ALA A 152 1.49 -7.29 9.18
N ASP A 153 0.69 -6.27 8.91
CA ASP A 153 -0.70 -6.22 9.33
C ASP A 153 -1.58 -6.85 8.27
N ILE A 154 -2.30 -7.89 8.66
CA ILE A 154 -3.26 -8.57 7.80
C ILE A 154 -4.63 -8.48 8.48
N TRP A 155 -5.53 -7.73 7.88
CA TRP A 155 -6.87 -7.50 8.41
C TRP A 155 -7.94 -8.03 7.47
N GLY A 156 -9.02 -8.53 8.05
CA GLY A 156 -10.21 -8.98 7.35
C GLY A 156 -11.46 -8.30 7.83
N ALA A 157 -12.43 -8.15 6.94
CA ALA A 157 -13.82 -7.87 7.26
C ALA A 157 -14.64 -9.13 6.95
N GLU A 158 -15.31 -9.67 7.96
CA GLU A 158 -16.02 -10.95 7.87
C GLU A 158 -17.51 -10.79 8.07
N THR A 159 -18.28 -11.59 7.36
CA THR A 159 -19.72 -11.74 7.59
C THR A 159 -20.11 -13.20 7.42
N LYS A 160 -20.90 -13.76 8.36
CA LYS A 160 -21.35 -15.16 8.34
C LYS A 160 -20.20 -16.19 8.18
N GLY A 161 -19.01 -15.87 8.70
CA GLY A 161 -17.84 -16.72 8.62
C GLY A 161 -17.03 -16.63 7.30
N GLU A 162 -17.47 -15.82 6.34
CA GLU A 162 -16.78 -15.60 5.07
C GLU A 162 -16.03 -14.28 5.04
N LEU A 163 -14.87 -14.26 4.40
CA LEU A 163 -14.07 -13.06 4.19
C LEU A 163 -14.69 -12.21 3.07
N ALA A 164 -15.20 -11.02 3.42
CA ALA A 164 -15.81 -10.06 2.50
C ALA A 164 -14.82 -9.02 1.94
N ALA A 165 -13.79 -8.69 2.73
CA ALA A 165 -12.69 -7.82 2.30
C ALA A 165 -11.41 -8.16 3.11
N CYS A 166 -10.25 -7.84 2.53
CA CYS A 166 -8.97 -7.93 3.22
C CYS A 166 -8.07 -6.72 2.93
N LEU A 167 -7.20 -6.43 3.89
CA LEU A 167 -6.21 -5.38 3.87
C LEU A 167 -4.86 -5.96 4.28
N VAL A 168 -3.79 -5.55 3.59
CA VAL A 168 -2.41 -5.89 3.96
C VAL A 168 -1.60 -4.59 4.03
N ALA A 169 -0.85 -4.42 5.11
CA ALA A 169 0.07 -3.32 5.30
C ALA A 169 1.39 -3.81 5.90
N LEU A 170 2.46 -3.06 5.68
CA LEU A 170 3.76 -3.27 6.31
C LEU A 170 4.05 -2.13 7.28
N ARG A 171 4.44 -2.46 8.51
CA ARG A 171 4.93 -1.49 9.49
C ARG A 171 6.44 -1.36 9.35
N ILE A 172 6.91 -0.23 8.80
CA ILE A 172 8.34 0.08 8.65
C ILE A 172 8.67 1.23 9.58
N GLY A 173 9.47 0.98 10.62
CA GLY A 173 9.61 1.93 11.71
C GLY A 173 8.27 2.21 12.39
N ASN A 174 7.94 3.48 12.56
CA ASN A 174 6.68 3.92 13.18
C ASN A 174 5.60 4.33 12.15
N VAL A 175 5.69 3.80 10.93
CA VAL A 175 4.76 4.09 9.81
C VAL A 175 4.16 2.81 9.27
N SER A 176 2.86 2.83 9.00
CA SER A 176 2.19 1.75 8.30
C SER A 176 1.97 2.09 6.83
N HIS A 177 2.40 1.22 5.93
CA HIS A 177 2.26 1.36 4.48
C HIS A 177 1.22 0.37 3.95
N LEU A 178 0.08 0.88 3.50
CA LEU A 178 -0.99 0.08 2.91
C LEU A 178 -0.59 -0.43 1.53
N LEU A 179 -0.45 -1.74 1.38
CA LEU A 179 -0.10 -2.39 0.11
C LEU A 179 -1.33 -2.84 -0.66
N ILE A 180 -2.32 -3.39 0.05
CA ILE A 180 -3.48 -4.06 -0.54
C ILE A 180 -4.74 -3.70 0.23
N LEU A 181 -5.80 -3.42 -0.52
CA LEU A 181 -7.18 -3.43 -0.07
C LEU A 181 -8.01 -4.15 -1.15
N ARG A 182 -8.62 -5.27 -0.81
CA ARG A 182 -9.43 -6.10 -1.72
C ARG A 182 -10.79 -6.36 -1.12
N SER A 183 -11.82 -6.36 -1.95
CA SER A 183 -13.20 -6.57 -1.50
C SER A 183 -14.04 -7.24 -2.55
N GLY A 184 -14.91 -8.15 -2.10
CA GLY A 184 -15.91 -8.78 -2.95
C GLY A 184 -16.97 -7.77 -3.43
N PRO A 185 -17.37 -7.80 -4.71
CA PRO A 185 -18.33 -6.84 -5.28
C PRO A 185 -19.69 -6.90 -4.59
N ALA A 186 -20.10 -8.06 -4.08
CA ALA A 186 -21.37 -8.25 -3.36
C ALA A 186 -21.49 -7.40 -2.09
N HIS A 187 -20.37 -7.02 -1.48
CA HIS A 187 -20.30 -6.33 -0.18
C HIS A 187 -20.02 -4.83 -0.27
N LEU A 188 -19.77 -4.30 -1.47
CA LEU A 188 -19.42 -2.87 -1.65
C LEU A 188 -20.58 -1.94 -1.24
N LYS A 189 -21.82 -2.33 -1.55
CA LYS A 189 -23.03 -1.56 -1.19
C LYS A 189 -23.29 -1.55 0.32
N ASP A 190 -22.68 -2.48 1.05
CA ASP A 190 -22.75 -2.60 2.50
C ASP A 190 -21.59 -1.92 3.21
N TYR A 191 -20.77 -1.13 2.44
CA TYR A 191 -19.68 -0.31 2.95
C TYR A 191 -18.56 -1.09 3.64
N VAL A 192 -18.25 -2.29 3.15
CA VAL A 192 -17.21 -3.17 3.72
C VAL A 192 -15.84 -2.49 3.76
N ASN A 193 -15.47 -1.72 2.71
CA ASN A 193 -14.20 -1.01 2.67
C ASN A 193 -14.12 0.11 3.71
N ASN A 194 -15.23 0.81 3.96
CA ASN A 194 -15.30 1.85 4.99
C ASN A 194 -15.13 1.24 6.38
N ALA A 195 -15.80 0.12 6.67
CA ALA A 195 -15.68 -0.56 7.95
C ALA A 195 -14.26 -1.09 8.19
N LEU A 196 -13.70 -1.80 7.22
CA LEU A 196 -12.38 -2.40 7.34
C LEU A 196 -11.29 -1.33 7.49
N LEU A 197 -11.30 -0.31 6.62
CA LEU A 197 -10.28 0.75 6.67
C LEU A 197 -10.40 1.58 7.94
N PHE A 198 -11.61 1.91 8.38
CA PHE A 198 -11.83 2.61 9.66
C PHE A 198 -11.28 1.82 10.84
N SER A 199 -11.63 0.53 10.94
CA SER A 199 -11.16 -0.33 12.03
C SER A 199 -9.64 -0.44 12.06
N TYR A 200 -9.02 -0.58 10.89
CA TYR A 200 -7.58 -0.61 10.75
C TYR A 200 -6.92 0.71 11.18
N LEU A 201 -7.41 1.86 10.67
CA LEU A 201 -6.86 3.18 10.99
C LEU A 201 -6.99 3.49 12.49
N ARG A 202 -8.16 3.20 13.07
CA ARG A 202 -8.38 3.39 14.50
C ARG A 202 -7.42 2.56 15.35
N ASN A 203 -7.26 1.28 15.01
CA ASN A 203 -6.30 0.43 15.72
C ASN A 203 -4.85 0.97 15.59
N THR A 204 -4.44 1.25 14.38
CA THR A 204 -3.06 1.63 14.06
C THR A 204 -2.67 2.99 14.64
N LEU A 205 -3.55 3.99 14.54
CA LEU A 205 -3.25 5.37 14.96
C LEU A 205 -3.60 5.62 16.42
N ALA A 206 -4.80 5.23 16.88
CA ALA A 206 -5.27 5.57 18.22
C ALA A 206 -4.82 4.55 19.28
N ILE A 207 -4.72 3.26 18.95
CA ILE A 207 -4.34 2.21 19.88
C ILE A 207 -2.84 1.96 19.84
N ASP A 208 -2.28 1.63 18.66
CA ASP A 208 -0.86 1.31 18.49
C ASP A 208 0.02 2.58 18.41
N LYS A 209 -0.60 3.75 18.19
CA LYS A 209 0.05 5.08 18.17
C LYS A 209 1.18 5.21 17.15
N LEU A 210 1.01 4.63 15.96
CA LEU A 210 1.91 4.90 14.85
C LEU A 210 1.77 6.36 14.39
N ASP A 211 2.82 6.91 13.80
CA ASP A 211 2.85 8.30 13.35
C ASP A 211 1.80 8.57 12.27
N TYR A 212 1.71 7.67 11.29
CA TYR A 212 0.69 7.72 10.23
C TYR A 212 0.55 6.40 9.49
N VAL A 213 -0.55 6.31 8.75
CA VAL A 213 -0.81 5.27 7.75
C VAL A 213 -0.71 5.91 6.37
N SER A 214 0.03 5.29 5.45
CA SER A 214 0.30 5.81 4.11
C SER A 214 -0.25 4.91 3.01
N PHE A 215 -0.88 5.52 1.99
CA PHE A 215 -1.14 4.89 0.68
C PHE A 215 0.01 5.12 -0.33
N GLY A 216 1.14 5.69 0.12
CA GLY A 216 2.28 6.02 -0.73
C GLY A 216 2.08 7.29 -1.56
N LEU A 217 2.89 7.41 -2.61
CA LEU A 217 2.85 8.52 -3.55
C LEU A 217 1.62 8.46 -4.46
N GLU A 218 1.05 9.61 -4.79
CA GLU A 218 0.00 9.67 -5.81
C GLU A 218 0.48 9.06 -7.15
N PRO A 219 -0.40 8.33 -7.86
CA PRO A 219 -0.07 7.78 -9.17
C PRO A 219 0.29 8.88 -10.17
N LEU A 220 1.30 8.66 -11.01
CA LEU A 220 1.62 9.54 -12.12
C LEU A 220 0.64 9.28 -13.28
N GLY A 221 0.08 10.35 -13.83
CA GLY A 221 -0.70 10.29 -15.08
C GLY A 221 -2.04 9.54 -15.02
N ARG A 222 -2.54 9.22 -13.83
CA ARG A 222 -3.88 8.62 -13.65
C ARG A 222 -4.70 9.48 -12.69
N ASP A 223 -5.76 10.06 -13.20
CA ASP A 223 -6.79 10.66 -12.37
C ASP A 223 -7.81 9.57 -11.99
N LEU A 224 -7.97 9.35 -10.69
CA LEU A 224 -8.92 8.40 -10.11
C LEU A 224 -9.74 9.12 -9.04
N PRO A 225 -10.64 10.04 -9.45
CA PRO A 225 -11.31 10.95 -8.53
C PRO A 225 -12.13 10.22 -7.45
N GLU A 226 -12.78 9.12 -7.79
CA GLU A 226 -13.54 8.32 -6.82
C GLU A 226 -12.65 7.70 -5.75
N LEU A 227 -11.45 7.23 -6.13
CA LEU A 227 -10.49 6.66 -5.18
C LEU A 227 -9.87 7.75 -4.30
N VAL A 228 -9.57 8.91 -4.88
CA VAL A 228 -9.08 10.08 -4.13
C VAL A 228 -10.14 10.51 -3.12
N HIS A 229 -11.38 10.73 -3.56
CA HIS A 229 -12.49 11.09 -2.69
C HIS A 229 -12.73 10.05 -1.58
N PHE A 230 -12.65 8.74 -1.90
CA PHE A 230 -12.76 7.69 -0.88
C PHE A 230 -11.68 7.83 0.19
N LYS A 231 -10.41 8.02 -0.19
CA LYS A 231 -9.30 8.17 0.76
C LYS A 231 -9.49 9.42 1.63
N GLU A 232 -9.77 10.56 1.02
CA GLU A 232 -10.01 11.84 1.74
C GLU A 232 -11.18 11.70 2.72
N SER A 233 -12.27 11.07 2.30
CA SER A 233 -13.44 10.85 3.15
C SER A 233 -13.13 9.96 4.37
N MET A 234 -12.11 9.12 4.30
CA MET A 234 -11.63 8.29 5.40
C MET A 234 -10.54 8.97 6.26
N GLY A 235 -10.28 10.27 6.06
CA GLY A 235 -9.36 11.07 6.85
C GLY A 235 -7.92 11.07 6.32
N PHE A 236 -7.69 10.62 5.09
CA PHE A 236 -6.38 10.79 4.45
C PHE A 236 -6.24 12.19 3.87
N GLU A 237 -5.04 12.73 4.00
CA GLU A 237 -4.68 14.05 3.51
C GLU A 237 -3.53 13.95 2.49
N ARG A 238 -3.46 14.94 1.61
CA ARG A 238 -2.34 15.14 0.70
C ARG A 238 -1.22 15.88 1.42
N VAL A 239 -0.09 15.22 1.62
CA VAL A 239 1.11 15.82 2.21
C VAL A 239 2.09 16.16 1.09
N SER A 240 2.42 17.45 0.96
CA SER A 240 3.36 17.93 -0.05
C SER A 240 4.76 17.38 0.20
N LEU A 241 5.41 16.92 -0.86
CA LEU A 241 6.77 16.45 -0.86
C LEU A 241 7.42 16.63 -2.24
N ARG A 242 8.67 16.22 -2.37
CA ARG A 242 9.39 16.21 -3.64
C ARG A 242 9.64 14.77 -4.09
N GLN A 243 9.50 14.52 -5.37
CA GLN A 243 9.81 13.22 -5.98
C GLN A 243 10.74 13.37 -7.16
N ALA A 244 11.48 12.33 -7.43
CA ALA A 244 12.24 12.20 -8.66
C ALA A 244 11.88 10.90 -9.39
N VAL A 245 11.92 10.96 -10.72
CA VAL A 245 11.95 9.80 -11.59
C VAL A 245 13.26 9.84 -12.33
N VAL A 246 14.11 8.85 -12.09
CA VAL A 246 15.42 8.71 -12.74
C VAL A 246 15.34 7.53 -13.70
N LEU A 247 15.62 7.76 -14.98
CA LEU A 247 15.68 6.71 -15.99
C LEU A 247 17.10 6.13 -16.06
N THR A 248 17.22 4.86 -16.40
CA THR A 248 18.51 4.23 -16.66
C THR A 248 19.19 4.90 -17.87
N PRO A 249 20.50 5.19 -17.82
CA PRO A 249 21.21 5.83 -18.93
C PRO A 249 20.96 5.14 -20.27
N GLY A 250 20.60 5.93 -21.27
CA GLY A 250 20.24 5.47 -22.62
C GLY A 250 18.75 5.40 -22.92
N LEU A 251 17.88 5.44 -21.90
CA LEU A 251 16.42 5.53 -22.09
C LEU A 251 15.89 6.96 -22.16
N ASP A 252 16.68 7.92 -21.73
CA ASP A 252 16.42 9.36 -21.83
C ASP A 252 16.52 9.92 -23.26
N ARG A 253 16.84 9.04 -24.25
CA ARG A 253 16.98 9.37 -25.67
C ARG A 253 15.86 8.75 -26.55
N LEU A 254 14.91 8.06 -25.96
CA LEU A 254 13.71 7.50 -26.62
C LEU A 254 12.47 8.35 -26.33
#